data_8862177a9a426674ecfe1b15c8447e8e
#
_entry.id   8862177a9a426674ecfe1b15c8447e8e
#
_cell.length_a   1.000
_cell.length_b   1.000
_cell.length_c   1.000
_cell.angle_alpha   90.00
_cell.angle_beta   90.00
_cell.angle_gamma   90.00
#
_symmetry.space_group_name_H-M   'P 1'
#
loop_
_entity.id
_entity.type
_entity.pdbx_description
1 polymer ?
#
loop_
_entity_poly.entity_id
_entity_poly.type
_entity_poly.pdbx_seq_one_letter_code
_entity_poly.pdbx_strand_id
1 'polypeptide(L)'
;MNLRVVASLLGRGKQLERLSDGLTLLALAYGLAPLLGAPLQPLASLLCGVLLVLGVMHKYWAIRVAIDADLFTHLASSNHLAADTQALDRALFELKLKPQATDARAWPERSQAALNLLRRQAVCLGLQLSLALATLLTLPLKG
;
A
#
# COMPACT_ATOMS: atom_id res chain seq x y z
N MET A 1 -11.85 19.32 -6.89
CA MET A 1 -11.46 18.00 -7.44
C MET A 1 -12.62 17.03 -7.30
N ASN A 2 -12.94 16.24 -8.32
CA ASN A 2 -14.09 15.34 -8.29
C ASN A 2 -13.78 14.12 -7.40
N LEU A 3 -14.53 13.94 -6.31
CA LEU A 3 -14.35 12.85 -5.34
C LEU A 3 -14.44 11.45 -6.01
N ARG A 4 -15.27 11.30 -7.04
CA ARG A 4 -15.39 10.04 -7.79
C ARG A 4 -14.10 9.67 -8.52
N VAL A 5 -13.40 10.67 -9.09
CA VAL A 5 -12.12 10.45 -9.77
C VAL A 5 -11.07 10.03 -8.74
N VAL A 6 -11.01 10.69 -7.59
CA VAL A 6 -10.10 10.32 -6.50
C VAL A 6 -10.38 8.91 -6.02
N ALA A 7 -11.65 8.57 -5.76
CA ALA A 7 -12.06 7.23 -5.33
C ALA A 7 -11.65 6.14 -6.36
N SER A 8 -11.82 6.41 -7.66
CA SER A 8 -11.44 5.45 -8.71
C SER A 8 -9.93 5.26 -8.81
N LEU A 9 -9.15 6.32 -8.65
CA LEU A 9 -7.68 6.24 -8.62
C LEU A 9 -7.19 5.45 -7.40
N LEU A 10 -7.75 5.74 -6.23
CA LEU A 10 -7.41 5.00 -5.00
C LEU A 10 -7.80 3.51 -5.10
N GLY A 11 -8.91 3.21 -5.76
CA GLY A 11 -9.34 1.83 -6.02
C GLY A 11 -8.33 0.99 -6.82
N ARG A 12 -7.50 1.63 -7.65
CA ARG A 12 -6.39 0.95 -8.35
C ARG A 12 -5.27 0.50 -7.41
N GLY A 13 -5.22 1.03 -6.20
CA GLY A 13 -4.30 0.57 -5.16
C GLY A 13 -4.40 -0.92 -4.87
N LYS A 14 -5.59 -1.53 -5.01
CA LYS A 14 -5.80 -2.98 -4.86
C LYS A 14 -5.05 -3.81 -5.91
N GLN A 15 -4.87 -3.29 -7.12
CA GLN A 15 -4.07 -3.95 -8.16
C GLN A 15 -2.58 -3.94 -7.81
N LEU A 16 -2.09 -2.80 -7.31
CA LEU A 16 -0.71 -2.66 -6.83
C LEU A 16 -0.46 -3.59 -5.64
N GLU A 17 -1.43 -3.72 -4.74
CA GLU A 17 -1.37 -4.63 -3.58
C GLU A 17 -1.22 -6.09 -4.02
N ARG A 18 -2.03 -6.56 -4.96
CA ARG A 18 -1.95 -7.94 -5.47
C ARG A 18 -0.59 -8.26 -6.10
N LEU A 19 -0.01 -7.32 -6.85
CA LEU A 19 1.32 -7.48 -7.43
C LEU A 19 2.39 -7.57 -6.34
N SER A 20 2.33 -6.70 -5.34
CA SER A 20 3.27 -6.72 -4.21
C SER A 20 3.13 -7.99 -3.39
N ASP A 21 1.90 -8.45 -3.12
CA ASP A 21 1.65 -9.71 -2.40
C ASP A 21 2.26 -10.90 -3.16
N GLY A 22 2.10 -10.96 -4.49
CA GLY A 22 2.73 -11.98 -5.33
C GLY A 22 4.26 -11.99 -5.22
N LEU A 23 4.89 -10.82 -5.32
CA LEU A 23 6.34 -10.68 -5.15
C LEU A 23 6.81 -11.06 -3.75
N THR A 24 6.06 -10.67 -2.72
CA THR A 24 6.36 -10.99 -1.31
C THR A 24 6.27 -12.50 -1.06
N LEU A 25 5.25 -13.16 -1.60
CA LEU A 25 5.10 -14.62 -1.50
C LEU A 25 6.23 -15.36 -2.24
N LEU A 26 6.63 -14.90 -3.42
CA LEU A 26 7.76 -15.47 -4.16
C LEU A 26 9.07 -15.30 -3.37
N ALA A 27 9.31 -14.12 -2.79
CA ALA A 27 10.48 -13.87 -1.95
C ALA A 27 10.48 -14.75 -0.70
N LEU A 28 9.33 -14.96 -0.08
CA LEU A 28 9.18 -15.84 1.08
C LEU A 28 9.47 -17.29 0.69
N ALA A 29 8.89 -17.79 -0.39
CA ALA A 29 9.10 -19.16 -0.87
C ALA A 29 10.58 -19.41 -1.20
N TYR A 30 11.23 -18.46 -1.88
CA TYR A 30 12.66 -18.57 -2.19
C TYR A 30 13.53 -18.47 -0.94
N GLY A 31 13.20 -17.58 0.00
CA GLY A 31 13.93 -17.42 1.26
C GLY A 31 13.83 -18.64 2.18
N LEU A 32 12.74 -19.43 2.07
CA LEU A 32 12.54 -20.66 2.82
C LEU A 32 13.12 -21.91 2.11
N ALA A 33 13.56 -21.81 0.85
CA ALA A 33 14.12 -22.92 0.09
C ALA A 33 15.28 -23.67 0.78
N PRO A 34 16.19 -23.00 1.55
CA PRO A 34 17.22 -23.71 2.31
C PRO A 34 16.69 -24.69 3.35
N LEU A 35 15.48 -24.45 3.91
CA LEU A 35 14.83 -25.40 4.82
C LEU A 35 14.43 -26.70 4.12
N LEU A 36 14.29 -26.68 2.80
CA LEU A 36 13.98 -27.83 1.95
C LEU A 36 15.21 -28.46 1.32
N GLY A 37 16.41 -28.07 1.78
CA GLY A 37 17.68 -28.65 1.30
C GLY A 37 18.35 -27.89 0.16
N ALA A 38 17.83 -26.72 -0.24
CA ALA A 38 18.52 -25.88 -1.21
C ALA A 38 19.81 -25.25 -0.61
N PRO A 39 20.85 -24.99 -1.42
CA PRO A 39 22.07 -24.37 -0.91
C PRO A 39 21.79 -22.95 -0.41
N LEU A 40 22.31 -22.63 0.79
CA LEU A 40 22.18 -21.31 1.37
C LEU A 40 23.09 -20.31 0.62
N GLN A 41 22.48 -19.31 0.02
CA GLN A 41 23.19 -18.19 -0.60
C GLN A 41 22.93 -16.92 0.25
N PRO A 42 23.92 -16.42 0.99
CA PRO A 42 23.70 -15.34 1.96
C PRO A 42 23.22 -14.05 1.29
N LEU A 43 23.71 -13.73 0.09
CA LEU A 43 23.24 -12.57 -0.65
C LEU A 43 21.78 -12.69 -1.07
N ALA A 44 21.37 -13.85 -1.59
CA ALA A 44 19.98 -14.11 -1.98
C ALA A 44 19.05 -14.06 -0.77
N SER A 45 19.46 -14.61 0.36
CA SER A 45 18.70 -14.56 1.61
C SER A 45 18.52 -13.12 2.11
N LEU A 46 19.57 -12.30 2.04
CA LEU A 46 19.51 -10.89 2.38
C LEU A 46 18.53 -10.13 1.48
N LEU A 47 18.62 -10.34 0.15
CA LEU A 47 17.71 -9.71 -0.82
C LEU A 47 16.27 -10.12 -0.61
N CYS A 48 16.00 -11.39 -0.31
CA CYS A 48 14.67 -11.86 0.05
C CYS A 48 14.15 -11.19 1.34
N GLY A 49 15.00 -11.04 2.35
CA GLY A 49 14.67 -10.32 3.58
C GLY A 49 14.26 -8.86 3.31
N VAL A 50 15.01 -8.16 2.47
CA VAL A 50 14.67 -6.78 2.06
C VAL A 50 13.36 -6.74 1.28
N LEU A 51 13.11 -7.69 0.37
CA LEU A 51 11.84 -7.79 -0.36
C LEU A 51 10.65 -8.03 0.57
N LEU A 52 10.81 -8.84 1.62
CA LEU A 52 9.77 -9.05 2.63
C LEU A 52 9.47 -7.77 3.41
N VAL A 53 10.49 -7.04 3.84
CA VAL A 53 10.33 -5.76 4.53
C VAL A 53 9.59 -4.75 3.64
N LEU A 54 9.99 -4.63 2.37
CA LEU A 54 9.30 -3.77 1.40
C LEU A 54 7.84 -4.21 1.18
N GLY A 55 7.57 -5.52 1.15
CA GLY A 55 6.22 -6.06 1.05
C GLY A 55 5.34 -5.67 2.25
N VAL A 56 5.87 -5.76 3.46
CA VAL A 56 5.16 -5.34 4.68
C VAL A 56 4.90 -3.84 4.68
N MET A 57 5.90 -3.02 4.31
CA MET A 57 5.73 -1.58 4.16
C MET A 57 4.67 -1.25 3.11
N HIS A 58 4.71 -1.91 1.96
CA HIS A 58 3.71 -1.74 0.91
C HIS A 58 2.31 -2.09 1.42
N LYS A 59 2.16 -3.20 2.16
CA LYS A 59 0.89 -3.62 2.78
C LYS A 59 0.34 -2.57 3.74
N TYR A 60 1.19 -1.97 4.56
CA TYR A 60 0.80 -0.89 5.45
C TYR A 60 0.19 0.31 4.69
N TRP A 61 0.84 0.74 3.60
CA TRP A 61 0.31 1.83 2.76
C TRP A 61 -0.95 1.41 2.01
N ALA A 62 -1.01 0.16 1.53
CA ALA A 62 -2.16 -0.38 0.81
C ALA A 62 -3.44 -0.38 1.65
N ILE A 63 -3.35 -0.77 2.92
CA ILE A 63 -4.48 -0.74 3.86
C ILE A 63 -4.99 0.70 4.04
N ARG A 64 -4.08 1.66 4.20
CA ARG A 64 -4.47 3.08 4.32
C ARG A 64 -5.15 3.60 3.07
N VAL A 65 -4.58 3.30 1.89
CA VAL A 65 -5.18 3.69 0.61
C VAL A 65 -6.56 3.05 0.41
N ALA A 66 -6.73 1.79 0.81
CA ALA A 66 -8.01 1.09 0.71
C ALA A 66 -9.10 1.74 1.59
N ILE A 67 -8.76 2.09 2.83
CA ILE A 67 -9.68 2.81 3.73
C ILE A 67 -10.08 4.15 3.11
N ASP A 68 -9.11 4.93 2.63
CA ASP A 68 -9.39 6.22 1.99
C ASP A 68 -10.26 6.03 0.74
N ALA A 69 -10.01 5.00 -0.09
CA ALA A 69 -10.81 4.69 -1.27
C ALA A 69 -12.29 4.43 -0.92
N ASP A 70 -12.53 3.63 0.11
CA ASP A 70 -13.88 3.30 0.56
C ASP A 70 -14.59 4.54 1.14
N LEU A 71 -13.89 5.35 1.93
CA LEU A 71 -14.40 6.62 2.47
C LEU A 71 -14.76 7.62 1.37
N PHE A 72 -13.87 7.83 0.39
CA PHE A 72 -14.14 8.72 -0.74
C PHE A 72 -15.30 8.22 -1.61
N THR A 73 -15.42 6.91 -1.79
CA THR A 73 -16.53 6.30 -2.54
C THR A 73 -17.86 6.55 -1.83
N HIS A 74 -17.91 6.34 -0.52
CA HIS A 74 -19.11 6.59 0.28
C HIS A 74 -19.53 8.05 0.23
N LEU A 75 -18.60 8.98 0.45
CA LEU A 75 -18.87 10.41 0.44
C LEU A 75 -19.20 10.95 -0.96
N ALA A 76 -18.66 10.36 -2.03
CA ALA A 76 -18.99 10.74 -3.40
C ALA A 76 -20.44 10.41 -3.79
N SER A 77 -21.08 9.48 -3.09
CA SER A 77 -22.50 9.10 -3.26
C SER A 77 -23.44 9.84 -2.31
N SER A 78 -22.91 10.61 -1.37
CA SER A 78 -23.68 11.34 -0.36
C SER A 78 -24.37 12.58 -0.93
N ASN A 79 -25.63 12.79 -0.53
CA ASN A 79 -26.40 14.01 -0.82
C ASN A 79 -26.17 15.12 0.24
N HIS A 80 -25.55 14.78 1.38
CA HIS A 80 -25.29 15.65 2.53
C HIS A 80 -23.82 15.62 2.94
N LEU A 81 -22.93 15.96 2.01
CA LEU A 81 -21.48 15.84 2.15
C LEU A 81 -20.93 16.44 3.46
N ALA A 82 -21.41 17.62 3.87
CA ALA A 82 -20.92 18.30 5.08
C ALA A 82 -21.29 17.54 6.36
N ALA A 83 -22.54 17.06 6.47
CA ALA A 83 -23.02 16.31 7.64
C ALA A 83 -22.33 14.94 7.73
N ASP A 84 -22.21 14.24 6.61
CA ASP A 84 -21.58 12.92 6.55
C ASP A 84 -20.07 13.01 6.81
N THR A 85 -19.42 14.09 6.37
CA THR A 85 -18.02 14.36 6.70
C THR A 85 -17.82 14.55 8.20
N GLN A 86 -18.70 15.30 8.87
CA GLN A 86 -18.62 15.50 10.32
C GLN A 86 -18.87 14.21 11.09
N ALA A 87 -19.87 13.41 10.65
CA ALA A 87 -20.16 12.12 11.25
C ALA A 87 -18.97 11.16 11.11
N LEU A 88 -18.32 11.14 9.94
CA LEU A 88 -17.11 10.35 9.69
C LEU A 88 -15.95 10.80 10.59
N ASP A 89 -15.66 12.10 10.65
CA ASP A 89 -14.57 12.63 11.48
C ASP A 89 -14.77 12.28 12.96
N ARG A 90 -16.03 12.32 13.44
CA ARG A 90 -16.39 11.92 14.80
C ARG A 90 -16.18 10.43 15.03
N ALA A 91 -16.64 9.59 14.11
CA ALA A 91 -16.45 8.14 14.19
C ALA A 91 -14.95 7.74 14.19
N LEU A 92 -14.14 8.37 13.34
CA LEU A 92 -12.69 8.14 13.31
C LEU A 92 -11.99 8.60 14.60
N PHE A 93 -12.50 9.66 15.23
CA PHE A 93 -12.01 10.11 16.54
C PHE A 93 -12.38 9.11 17.65
N GLU A 94 -13.63 8.65 17.69
CA GLU A 94 -14.11 7.65 18.66
C GLU A 94 -13.32 6.33 18.56
N LEU A 95 -12.96 5.92 17.35
CA LEU A 95 -12.10 4.75 17.09
C LEU A 95 -10.62 5.01 17.33
N LYS A 96 -10.24 6.19 17.82
CA LYS A 96 -8.84 6.61 18.06
C LYS A 96 -7.95 6.56 16.82
N LEU A 97 -8.53 6.59 15.63
CA LEU A 97 -7.81 6.65 14.36
C LEU A 97 -7.41 8.07 13.97
N LYS A 98 -8.01 9.08 14.62
CA LYS A 98 -7.70 10.50 14.46
C LYS A 98 -7.47 11.16 15.83
N PRO A 99 -6.53 12.12 15.92
CA PRO A 99 -6.28 12.84 17.17
C PRO A 99 -7.34 13.90 17.48
N GLN A 100 -8.16 14.31 16.51
CA GLN A 100 -9.19 15.35 16.65
C GLN A 100 -10.51 14.90 16.03
N ALA A 101 -11.62 15.28 16.67
CA ALA A 101 -12.97 14.96 16.21
C ALA A 101 -13.39 15.72 14.94
N THR A 102 -12.75 16.86 14.67
CA THR A 102 -13.00 17.69 13.49
C THR A 102 -11.71 17.90 12.71
N ASP A 103 -11.79 17.79 11.39
CA ASP A 103 -10.65 18.06 10.49
C ASP A 103 -10.96 19.33 9.71
N ALA A 104 -10.21 20.39 9.99
CA ALA A 104 -10.38 21.70 9.36
C ALA A 104 -9.89 21.72 7.90
N ARG A 105 -9.22 20.65 7.41
CA ARG A 105 -8.71 20.60 6.04
C ARG A 105 -9.83 20.54 5.02
N ALA A 106 -9.69 21.35 3.97
CA ALA A 106 -10.59 21.33 2.83
C ALA A 106 -10.49 20.00 2.04
N TRP A 107 -11.54 19.65 1.30
CA TRP A 107 -11.57 18.43 0.48
C TRP A 107 -10.41 18.31 -0.52
N PRO A 108 -9.95 19.39 -1.20
CA PRO A 108 -8.77 19.32 -2.06
C PRO A 108 -7.51 18.87 -1.32
N GLU A 109 -7.30 19.34 -0.08
CA GLU A 109 -6.15 18.95 0.74
C GLU A 109 -6.25 17.49 1.20
N ARG A 110 -7.46 17.03 1.59
CA ARG A 110 -7.72 15.63 1.95
C ARG A 110 -7.47 14.71 0.77
N SER A 111 -7.96 15.08 -0.42
CA SER A 111 -7.76 14.33 -1.66
C SER A 111 -6.28 14.24 -2.02
N GLN A 112 -5.54 15.32 -1.88
CA GLN A 112 -4.11 15.34 -2.17
C GLN A 112 -3.31 14.49 -1.19
N ALA A 113 -3.67 14.50 0.09
CA ALA A 113 -3.06 13.62 1.09
C ALA A 113 -3.29 12.12 0.75
N ALA A 114 -4.52 11.74 0.36
CA ALA A 114 -4.84 10.39 -0.05
C ALA A 114 -4.08 9.95 -1.31
N LEU A 115 -3.97 10.84 -2.33
CA LEU A 115 -3.18 10.57 -3.52
C LEU A 115 -1.68 10.44 -3.23
N ASN A 116 -1.15 11.18 -2.25
CA ASN A 116 0.23 11.02 -1.80
C ASN A 116 0.48 9.65 -1.16
N LEU A 117 -0.49 9.09 -0.44
CA LEU A 117 -0.40 7.72 0.08
C LEU A 117 -0.35 6.70 -1.07
N LEU A 118 -1.20 6.86 -2.08
CA LEU A 118 -1.18 6.02 -3.28
C LEU A 118 0.18 6.12 -4.01
N ARG A 119 0.74 7.32 -4.12
CA ARG A 119 2.08 7.53 -4.69
C ARG A 119 3.16 6.80 -3.89
N ARG A 120 3.12 6.87 -2.55
CA ARG A 120 4.05 6.13 -1.69
C ARG A 120 3.92 4.62 -1.87
N GLN A 121 2.70 4.12 -1.98
CA GLN A 121 2.43 2.71 -2.29
C GLN A 121 3.06 2.32 -3.65
N ALA A 122 2.86 3.13 -4.69
CA ALA A 122 3.43 2.88 -6.01
C ALA A 122 4.96 2.92 -6.02
N VAL A 123 5.59 3.83 -5.26
CA VAL A 123 7.06 3.89 -5.11
C VAL A 123 7.59 2.65 -4.41
N CYS A 124 6.94 2.19 -3.34
CA CYS A 124 7.32 0.94 -2.67
C CYS A 124 7.26 -0.26 -3.62
N LEU A 125 6.21 -0.36 -4.43
CA LEU A 125 6.10 -1.42 -5.44
C LEU A 125 7.19 -1.30 -6.51
N GLY A 126 7.48 -0.10 -6.98
CA GLY A 126 8.56 0.15 -7.94
C GLY A 126 9.92 -0.29 -7.41
N LEU A 127 10.23 0.02 -6.16
CA LEU A 127 11.45 -0.45 -5.48
C LEU A 127 11.46 -1.97 -5.34
N GLN A 128 10.34 -2.58 -4.96
CA GLN A 128 10.21 -4.03 -4.83
C GLN A 128 10.42 -4.75 -6.17
N LEU A 129 9.82 -4.24 -7.25
CA LEU A 129 10.00 -4.76 -8.61
C LEU A 129 11.45 -4.64 -9.08
N SER A 130 12.08 -3.48 -8.87
CA SER A 130 13.47 -3.24 -9.25
C SER A 130 14.42 -4.19 -8.52
N LEU A 131 14.20 -4.40 -7.22
CA LEU A 131 15.01 -5.30 -6.42
C LEU A 131 14.79 -6.77 -6.81
N ALA A 132 13.54 -7.17 -7.08
CA ALA A 132 13.22 -8.51 -7.55
C ALA A 132 13.89 -8.80 -8.91
N LEU A 133 13.84 -7.85 -9.83
CA LEU A 133 14.50 -7.97 -11.13
C LEU A 133 16.01 -8.05 -10.98
N ALA A 134 16.63 -7.22 -10.15
CA ALA A 134 18.05 -7.28 -9.87
C ALA A 134 18.46 -8.64 -9.28
N THR A 135 17.66 -9.20 -8.38
CA THR A 135 17.86 -10.53 -7.80
C THR A 135 17.82 -11.61 -8.88
N LEU A 136 16.82 -11.58 -9.78
CA LEU A 136 16.69 -12.52 -10.88
C LEU A 136 17.87 -12.45 -11.87
N LEU A 137 18.39 -11.25 -12.15
CA LEU A 137 19.52 -11.07 -13.04
C LEU A 137 20.86 -11.51 -12.42
N THR A 138 20.99 -11.47 -11.11
CA THR A 138 22.23 -11.86 -10.42
C THR A 138 22.32 -13.35 -10.13
N LEU A 139 21.21 -14.04 -10.00
CA LEU A 139 21.16 -15.49 -9.70
C LEU A 139 21.79 -16.38 -10.80
N PRO A 140 21.51 -16.18 -12.10
CA PRO A 140 22.08 -17.01 -13.17
C PRO A 140 23.59 -16.81 -13.38
N LEU A 141 24.13 -15.67 -12.97
CA LEU A 141 25.53 -15.31 -13.19
C LEU A 141 26.50 -15.98 -12.18
N LYS A 142 25.96 -16.69 -11.21
CA LYS A 142 26.71 -17.40 -10.16
C LYS A 142 26.60 -18.92 -10.26
N GLY A 143 26.08 -19.37 -11.38
CA GLY A 143 26.02 -20.81 -11.67
C GLY A 143 27.37 -21.43 -11.99
#